data_3f2becd2b31e6a6013dbc262c199480a
#
_entry.id   3f2becd2b31e6a6013dbc262c199480a
#
_cell.length_a   1.000
_cell.length_b   1.000
_cell.length_c   1.000
_cell.angle_alpha   90.00
_cell.angle_beta   90.00
_cell.angle_gamma   90.00
#
_symmetry.space_group_name_H-M   'P 1'
#
loop_
_entity.id
_entity.type
_entity.pdbx_description
1 polymer ?
#
loop_
_entity_poly.entity_id
_entity_poly.type
_entity_poly.pdbx_seq_one_letter_code
_entity_poly.pdbx_strand_id
1 'polypeptide(L)'
;MTSARGSSLGTRARVAVDPFADPTPPREDLPKDDWSTSVEIAGGKRSAALRGERLEVRPFGQENVGAVAKLLLESGMQGFPTERRTLEVYLSNAVGAYPWGFYLIGTLGDEVVATVGVSFNGETRRKFSTLEPPRDSGYLSDLTVTVDKRGMGLGLAMLRGAEEFARTMKIEEMWLHVALKKPGVIALYRDHGYGVGGIDPGLLGWRGRLLMKRKL
;
A
#
# COMPACT_ATOMS: atom_id res chain seq x y z
N MET A 1 16.67 -65.29 -21.86
CA MET A 1 17.45 -64.07 -21.99
C MET A 1 16.59 -63.02 -22.64
N THR A 2 16.12 -62.07 -21.87
CA THR A 2 15.87 -60.67 -22.31
C THR A 2 15.22 -59.91 -21.13
N SER A 3 15.99 -58.95 -20.68
CA SER A 3 15.73 -58.11 -19.51
C SER A 3 14.69 -57.05 -19.90
N ALA A 4 13.62 -56.90 -19.14
CA ALA A 4 12.71 -55.77 -19.17
C ALA A 4 13.16 -54.73 -18.13
N ARG A 5 13.53 -53.55 -18.63
CA ARG A 5 13.81 -52.37 -17.78
C ARG A 5 12.48 -51.68 -17.45
N GLY A 6 12.16 -51.65 -16.18
CA GLY A 6 11.07 -50.82 -15.67
C GLY A 6 11.54 -49.37 -15.56
N SER A 7 10.86 -48.48 -16.28
CA SER A 7 11.00 -47.04 -16.11
C SER A 7 10.07 -46.58 -15.01
N SER A 8 10.61 -46.20 -13.85
CA SER A 8 9.86 -45.52 -12.80
C SER A 8 9.67 -44.06 -13.22
N LEU A 9 8.46 -43.71 -13.61
CA LEU A 9 8.03 -42.32 -13.73
C LEU A 9 7.90 -41.74 -12.31
N GLY A 10 8.93 -41.03 -11.89
CA GLY A 10 8.89 -40.24 -10.68
C GLY A 10 7.87 -39.11 -10.83
N THR A 11 6.76 -39.25 -10.13
CA THR A 11 5.76 -38.17 -9.96
C THR A 11 6.43 -37.05 -9.20
N ARG A 12 6.88 -35.99 -9.90
CA ARG A 12 7.30 -34.73 -9.25
C ARG A 12 6.06 -34.15 -8.58
N ALA A 13 6.01 -34.24 -7.26
CA ALA A 13 5.08 -33.48 -6.45
C ALA A 13 5.28 -31.98 -6.82
N ARG A 14 4.25 -31.36 -7.37
CA ARG A 14 4.19 -29.92 -7.48
C ARG A 14 4.11 -29.38 -6.05
N VAL A 15 5.20 -28.84 -5.56
CA VAL A 15 5.19 -28.03 -4.34
C VAL A 15 4.24 -26.88 -4.64
N ALA A 16 3.15 -26.80 -3.89
CA ALA A 16 2.28 -25.64 -3.94
C ALA A 16 3.12 -24.43 -3.56
N VAL A 17 3.39 -23.56 -4.53
CA VAL A 17 4.07 -22.29 -4.28
C VAL A 17 3.10 -21.44 -3.49
N ASP A 18 3.46 -21.10 -2.26
CA ASP A 18 2.74 -20.13 -1.48
C ASP A 18 2.69 -18.83 -2.28
N PRO A 19 1.50 -18.33 -2.67
CA PRO A 19 1.40 -17.11 -3.47
C PRO A 19 1.92 -15.86 -2.75
N PHE A 20 2.26 -15.97 -1.46
CA PHE A 20 2.87 -14.93 -0.65
C PHE A 20 4.35 -15.17 -0.32
N ALA A 21 4.89 -16.33 -0.71
CA ALA A 21 6.31 -16.61 -0.55
C ALA A 21 7.11 -15.84 -1.62
N ASP A 22 7.81 -14.80 -1.20
CA ASP A 22 8.80 -14.15 -2.04
C ASP A 22 10.04 -15.05 -2.13
N PRO A 23 10.50 -15.43 -3.34
CA PRO A 23 11.74 -16.16 -3.52
C PRO A 23 13.00 -15.34 -3.19
N THR A 24 12.84 -14.04 -2.93
CA THR A 24 13.97 -13.18 -2.57
C THR A 24 14.32 -13.43 -1.10
N PRO A 25 15.55 -13.85 -0.77
CA PRO A 25 15.95 -14.05 0.61
C PRO A 25 15.81 -12.74 1.39
N PRO A 26 15.41 -12.79 2.67
CA PRO A 26 15.31 -11.59 3.50
C PRO A 26 16.67 -10.88 3.49
N ARG A 27 16.64 -9.59 3.15
CA ARG A 27 17.83 -8.75 3.27
C ARG A 27 18.04 -8.49 4.75
N GLU A 28 19.24 -8.71 5.25
CA GLU A 28 19.62 -8.47 6.65
C GLU A 28 19.47 -6.98 7.07
N ASP A 29 19.37 -6.09 6.08
CA ASP A 29 19.28 -4.64 6.22
C ASP A 29 17.84 -4.09 6.09
N LEU A 30 16.81 -4.94 6.15
CA LEU A 30 15.41 -4.49 6.08
C LEU A 30 14.99 -3.74 7.36
N PRO A 31 14.08 -2.75 7.24
CA PRO A 31 13.51 -2.12 8.41
C PRO A 31 12.84 -3.16 9.32
N LYS A 32 13.05 -3.00 10.62
CA LYS A 32 12.36 -3.83 11.62
C LYS A 32 10.90 -3.40 11.77
N ASP A 33 10.10 -4.25 12.35
CA ASP A 33 8.67 -3.98 12.63
C ASP A 33 8.47 -2.78 13.57
N ASP A 34 9.51 -2.37 14.30
CA ASP A 34 9.53 -1.20 15.16
C ASP A 34 9.88 0.11 14.43
N TRP A 35 10.02 0.08 13.09
CA TRP A 35 10.24 1.30 12.32
C TRP A 35 9.10 2.30 12.52
N SER A 36 9.45 3.55 12.73
CA SER A 36 8.50 4.65 12.79
C SER A 36 9.15 5.95 12.32
N THR A 37 8.34 6.88 11.88
CA THR A 37 8.74 8.25 11.57
C THR A 37 7.69 9.24 12.02
N SER A 38 8.10 10.44 12.31
CA SER A 38 7.24 11.52 12.76
C SER A 38 7.26 12.65 11.72
N VAL A 39 6.13 12.86 11.06
CA VAL A 39 5.99 13.80 9.93
C VAL A 39 5.21 15.03 10.34
N GLU A 40 5.80 16.22 10.16
CA GLU A 40 5.11 17.49 10.41
C GLU A 40 3.96 17.69 9.42
N ILE A 41 2.81 18.09 9.96
CA ILE A 41 1.62 18.41 9.18
C ILE A 41 1.69 19.88 8.74
N ALA A 42 1.88 20.10 7.45
CA ALA A 42 1.97 21.45 6.87
C ALA A 42 0.64 22.24 6.91
N GLY A 43 -0.45 21.58 7.37
CA GLY A 43 -1.80 22.09 7.24
C GLY A 43 -2.39 21.78 5.86
N GLY A 44 -3.67 22.03 5.69
CA GLY A 44 -4.39 21.64 4.49
C GLY A 44 -5.22 22.77 3.88
N LYS A 45 -5.77 22.50 2.70
CA LYS A 45 -6.61 23.47 1.95
C LYS A 45 -7.92 23.84 2.67
N ARG A 46 -8.44 22.96 3.53
CA ARG A 46 -9.68 23.18 4.29
C ARG A 46 -9.45 23.79 5.66
N SER A 47 -8.34 23.42 6.31
CA SER A 47 -8.07 23.87 7.68
C SER A 47 -6.58 23.83 7.95
N ALA A 48 -6.11 24.81 8.70
CA ALA A 48 -4.76 24.85 9.28
C ALA A 48 -4.75 24.30 10.72
N ALA A 49 -5.84 23.76 11.22
CA ALA A 49 -5.99 23.35 12.62
C ALA A 49 -4.91 22.38 13.12
N LEU A 50 -4.38 21.54 12.24
CA LEU A 50 -3.31 20.59 12.55
C LEU A 50 -1.92 21.07 12.08
N ARG A 51 -1.77 22.34 11.66
CA ARG A 51 -0.47 22.85 11.20
C ARG A 51 0.53 22.86 12.36
N GLY A 52 1.70 22.26 12.15
CA GLY A 52 2.74 22.13 13.16
C GLY A 52 2.58 20.91 14.07
N GLU A 53 1.42 20.26 14.06
CA GLU A 53 1.25 18.94 14.69
C GLU A 53 2.07 17.89 13.94
N ARG A 54 2.35 16.78 14.60
CA ARG A 54 3.12 15.69 14.02
C ARG A 54 2.27 14.45 13.89
N LEU A 55 2.32 13.84 12.71
CA LEU A 55 1.73 12.54 12.44
C LEU A 55 2.80 11.46 12.67
N GLU A 56 2.55 10.56 13.60
CA GLU A 56 3.39 9.38 13.76
C GLU A 56 2.97 8.32 12.73
N VAL A 57 3.94 7.87 11.91
CA VAL A 57 3.71 6.88 10.86
C VAL A 57 4.52 5.63 11.15
N ARG A 58 3.85 4.48 11.18
CA ARG A 58 4.48 3.18 11.47
C ARG A 58 3.75 2.03 10.76
N PRO A 59 4.37 0.85 10.64
CA PRO A 59 3.66 -0.37 10.24
C PRO A 59 2.48 -0.65 11.18
N PHE A 60 1.39 -1.18 10.63
CA PHE A 60 0.27 -1.58 11.47
C PHE A 60 0.47 -3.00 12.01
N GLY A 61 0.08 -3.23 13.25
CA GLY A 61 0.09 -4.53 13.89
C GLY A 61 -1.32 -5.11 14.03
N GLN A 62 -1.43 -6.31 14.59
CA GLN A 62 -2.71 -6.98 14.84
C GLN A 62 -3.63 -6.15 15.75
N GLU A 63 -3.06 -5.41 16.68
CA GLU A 63 -3.78 -4.51 17.60
C GLU A 63 -4.50 -3.36 16.87
N ASN A 64 -4.05 -3.00 15.67
CA ASN A 64 -4.61 -1.90 14.89
C ASN A 64 -5.68 -2.34 13.87
N VAL A 65 -5.85 -3.65 13.65
CA VAL A 65 -6.76 -4.21 12.64
C VAL A 65 -8.18 -3.65 12.76
N GLY A 66 -8.73 -3.61 13.96
CA GLY A 66 -10.08 -3.07 14.20
C GLY A 66 -10.21 -1.59 13.89
N ALA A 67 -9.20 -0.77 14.23
CA ALA A 67 -9.18 0.67 13.95
C ALA A 67 -9.05 0.94 12.44
N VAL A 68 -8.16 0.24 11.75
CA VAL A 68 -7.97 0.36 10.29
C VAL A 68 -9.22 -0.13 9.54
N ALA A 69 -9.84 -1.23 9.96
CA ALA A 69 -11.09 -1.71 9.36
C ALA A 69 -12.21 -0.65 9.48
N LYS A 70 -12.37 -0.05 10.66
CA LYS A 70 -13.33 1.04 10.87
C LYS A 70 -13.05 2.21 9.92
N LEU A 71 -11.81 2.69 9.88
CA LEU A 71 -11.39 3.80 9.02
C LEU A 71 -11.69 3.53 7.54
N LEU A 72 -11.37 2.33 7.03
CA LEU A 72 -11.61 1.96 5.64
C LEU A 72 -13.11 1.87 5.32
N LEU A 73 -13.94 1.30 6.19
CA LEU A 73 -15.40 1.21 6.02
C LEU A 73 -16.05 2.59 6.02
N GLU A 74 -15.72 3.45 6.99
CA GLU A 74 -16.27 4.80 7.11
C GLU A 74 -15.81 5.72 5.96
N SER A 75 -14.64 5.45 5.38
CA SER A 75 -14.13 6.21 4.24
C SER A 75 -14.91 6.01 2.94
N GLY A 76 -15.71 4.94 2.86
CA GLY A 76 -16.40 4.54 1.62
C GLY A 76 -15.44 4.09 0.52
N MET A 77 -14.24 3.64 0.86
CA MET A 77 -13.25 3.18 -0.11
C MET A 77 -13.74 1.92 -0.83
N GLN A 78 -13.73 1.95 -2.16
CA GLN A 78 -14.15 0.81 -2.98
C GLN A 78 -13.02 -0.22 -3.10
N GLY A 79 -13.42 -1.50 -3.25
CA GLY A 79 -12.50 -2.61 -3.48
C GLY A 79 -12.07 -3.35 -2.23
N PHE A 80 -12.66 -3.02 -1.08
CA PHE A 80 -12.57 -3.80 0.15
C PHE A 80 -13.86 -4.56 0.43
N PRO A 81 -13.82 -5.66 1.21
CA PRO A 81 -15.02 -6.23 1.79
C PRO A 81 -15.81 -5.17 2.54
N THR A 82 -17.11 -5.13 2.34
CA THR A 82 -18.01 -4.19 3.02
C THR A 82 -18.43 -4.69 4.39
N GLU A 83 -18.27 -6.00 4.63
CA GLU A 83 -18.50 -6.62 5.91
C GLU A 83 -17.26 -6.50 6.79
N ARG A 84 -17.44 -5.97 7.99
CA ARG A 84 -16.35 -5.68 8.93
C ARG A 84 -15.48 -6.89 9.23
N ARG A 85 -16.10 -8.04 9.56
CA ARG A 85 -15.37 -9.26 9.92
C ARG A 85 -14.49 -9.77 8.78
N THR A 86 -15.00 -9.75 7.57
CA THR A 86 -14.26 -10.16 6.37
C THR A 86 -13.09 -9.21 6.10
N LEU A 87 -13.30 -7.90 6.33
CA LEU A 87 -12.23 -6.91 6.21
C LEU A 87 -11.16 -7.08 7.29
N GLU A 88 -11.54 -7.35 8.53
CA GLU A 88 -10.59 -7.61 9.62
C GLU A 88 -9.73 -8.85 9.35
N VAL A 89 -10.31 -9.93 8.82
CA VAL A 89 -9.56 -11.12 8.38
C VAL A 89 -8.58 -10.77 7.26
N TYR A 90 -9.02 -10.01 6.26
CA TYR A 90 -8.15 -9.55 5.18
C TYR A 90 -6.97 -8.73 5.70
N LEU A 91 -7.22 -7.78 6.61
CA LEU A 91 -6.18 -6.95 7.21
C LEU A 91 -5.24 -7.75 8.11
N SER A 92 -5.75 -8.70 8.88
CA SER A 92 -4.92 -9.59 9.72
C SER A 92 -3.93 -10.39 8.87
N ASN A 93 -4.35 -10.87 7.70
CA ASN A 93 -3.45 -11.54 6.76
C ASN A 93 -2.39 -10.59 6.19
N ALA A 94 -2.76 -9.31 5.96
CA ALA A 94 -1.82 -8.32 5.46
C ALA A 94 -0.71 -7.96 6.46
N VAL A 95 -0.95 -8.11 7.77
CA VAL A 95 0.12 -7.93 8.79
C VAL A 95 1.27 -8.91 8.55
N GLY A 96 0.96 -10.16 8.18
CA GLY A 96 1.97 -11.19 7.91
C GLY A 96 2.78 -10.99 6.63
N ALA A 97 2.40 -10.05 5.76
CA ALA A 97 3.09 -9.78 4.49
C ALA A 97 4.23 -8.74 4.61
N TYR A 98 4.47 -8.22 5.82
CA TYR A 98 5.61 -7.35 6.10
C TYR A 98 6.94 -8.07 5.78
N PRO A 99 7.93 -7.38 5.19
CA PRO A 99 7.96 -5.98 4.78
C PRO A 99 7.62 -5.76 3.30
N TRP A 100 7.11 -6.74 2.59
CA TRP A 100 6.96 -6.67 1.14
C TRP A 100 5.64 -6.05 0.66
N GLY A 101 4.57 -6.21 1.46
CA GLY A 101 3.27 -5.62 1.15
C GLY A 101 2.41 -5.57 2.41
N PHE A 102 2.17 -4.39 2.95
CA PHE A 102 1.46 -4.19 4.20
C PHE A 102 0.85 -2.78 4.25
N TYR A 103 0.25 -2.44 5.38
CA TYR A 103 -0.24 -1.10 5.62
C TYR A 103 0.64 -0.34 6.61
N LEU A 104 0.81 0.94 6.34
CA LEU A 104 1.25 1.92 7.33
C LEU A 104 0.01 2.58 7.94
N ILE A 105 0.07 2.91 9.21
CA ILE A 105 -0.90 3.75 9.90
C ILE A 105 -0.27 5.09 10.27
N GLY A 106 -1.11 6.12 10.28
CA GLY A 106 -0.77 7.43 10.81
C GLY A 106 -1.61 7.71 12.05
N THR A 107 -0.96 8.08 13.16
CA THR A 107 -1.64 8.39 14.42
C THR A 107 -1.41 9.82 14.85
N LEU A 108 -2.43 10.40 15.51
CA LEU A 108 -2.35 11.62 16.31
C LEU A 108 -2.59 11.22 17.76
N GLY A 109 -1.54 11.22 18.60
CA GLY A 109 -1.59 10.53 19.87
C GLY A 109 -1.93 9.05 19.65
N ASP A 110 -2.93 8.55 20.38
CA ASP A 110 -3.37 7.15 20.28
C ASP A 110 -4.40 6.89 19.16
N GLU A 111 -4.88 7.94 18.48
CA GLU A 111 -5.92 7.80 17.45
C GLU A 111 -5.34 7.48 16.08
N VAL A 112 -5.77 6.38 15.46
CA VAL A 112 -5.47 6.07 14.06
C VAL A 112 -6.34 6.95 13.17
N VAL A 113 -5.70 7.89 12.46
CA VAL A 113 -6.38 8.90 11.63
C VAL A 113 -6.14 8.73 10.14
N ALA A 114 -5.15 7.94 9.76
CA ALA A 114 -4.83 7.69 8.35
C ALA A 114 -4.23 6.29 8.16
N THR A 115 -4.31 5.78 6.94
CA THR A 115 -3.63 4.55 6.53
C THR A 115 -3.26 4.61 5.05
N VAL A 116 -2.23 3.87 4.66
CA VAL A 116 -1.82 3.66 3.26
C VAL A 116 -1.26 2.26 3.10
N GLY A 117 -1.65 1.57 2.05
CA GLY A 117 -1.03 0.32 1.64
C GLY A 117 0.27 0.59 0.87
N VAL A 118 1.31 -0.15 1.19
CA VAL A 118 2.59 -0.13 0.49
C VAL A 118 2.95 -1.52 0.00
N SER A 119 3.57 -1.60 -1.17
CA SER A 119 4.05 -2.86 -1.75
C SER A 119 5.37 -2.60 -2.48
N PHE A 120 6.35 -3.45 -2.26
CA PHE A 120 7.72 -3.33 -2.80
C PHE A 120 8.10 -4.45 -3.76
N ASN A 121 7.15 -5.33 -4.10
CA ASN A 121 7.31 -6.31 -5.16
C ASN A 121 6.03 -6.51 -5.97
N GLY A 122 6.13 -7.14 -7.14
CA GLY A 122 5.00 -7.36 -8.03
C GLY A 122 3.97 -8.36 -7.49
N GLU A 123 4.35 -9.24 -6.56
CA GLU A 123 3.49 -10.32 -6.07
C GLU A 123 2.50 -9.82 -4.99
N THR A 124 2.92 -8.87 -4.17
CA THR A 124 2.09 -8.29 -3.10
C THR A 124 1.19 -7.14 -3.57
N ARG A 125 1.34 -6.70 -4.82
CA ARG A 125 0.49 -5.64 -5.39
C ARG A 125 -0.90 -6.14 -5.69
N ARG A 126 -1.89 -5.29 -5.44
CA ARG A 126 -3.26 -5.54 -5.89
C ARG A 126 -3.32 -5.49 -7.43
N LYS A 127 -3.70 -6.61 -8.04
CA LYS A 127 -3.83 -6.75 -9.51
C LYS A 127 -5.19 -6.23 -10.00
N PHE A 128 -5.38 -4.91 -9.98
CA PHE A 128 -6.63 -4.29 -10.46
C PHE A 128 -6.47 -3.44 -11.70
N SER A 129 -5.25 -3.28 -12.18
CA SER A 129 -4.90 -2.35 -13.23
C SER A 129 -4.52 -3.09 -14.48
N THR A 130 -4.86 -2.55 -15.63
CA THR A 130 -4.39 -3.05 -16.92
C THR A 130 -2.99 -2.51 -17.25
N LEU A 131 -2.58 -1.41 -16.60
CA LEU A 131 -1.25 -0.83 -16.70
C LEU A 131 -0.52 -1.01 -15.37
N GLU A 132 0.49 -1.87 -15.35
CA GLU A 132 1.25 -2.18 -14.14
C GLU A 132 2.54 -1.33 -14.05
N PRO A 133 2.93 -0.86 -12.85
CA PRO A 133 4.23 -0.26 -12.64
C PRO A 133 5.35 -1.31 -12.71
N PRO A 134 6.63 -0.89 -12.88
CA PRO A 134 7.78 -1.81 -12.84
C PRO A 134 7.79 -2.69 -11.59
N ARG A 135 8.23 -3.96 -11.72
CA ARG A 135 8.17 -4.95 -10.63
C ARG A 135 8.95 -4.54 -9.39
N ASP A 136 10.08 -3.93 -9.56
CA ASP A 136 11.07 -3.52 -8.55
C ASP A 136 10.85 -2.09 -8.02
N SER A 137 9.75 -1.45 -8.38
CA SER A 137 9.37 -0.16 -7.84
C SER A 137 8.48 -0.31 -6.59
N GLY A 138 8.39 0.74 -5.78
CA GLY A 138 7.39 0.83 -4.74
C GLY A 138 6.01 1.18 -5.32
N TYR A 139 4.96 0.67 -4.70
CA TYR A 139 3.59 0.97 -5.08
C TYR A 139 2.75 1.36 -3.87
N LEU A 140 2.03 2.47 -4.01
CA LEU A 140 1.10 2.98 -2.99
C LEU A 140 -0.34 2.67 -3.40
N SER A 141 -1.11 2.20 -2.44
CA SER A 141 -2.55 1.97 -2.58
C SER A 141 -3.30 2.50 -1.36
N ASP A 142 -4.59 2.67 -1.53
CA ASP A 142 -5.55 2.80 -0.43
C ASP A 142 -5.25 3.92 0.59
N LEU A 143 -4.57 5.00 0.15
CA LEU A 143 -4.35 6.18 1.01
C LEU A 143 -5.69 6.74 1.49
N THR A 144 -5.92 6.65 2.77
CA THR A 144 -7.18 7.00 3.42
C THR A 144 -6.94 7.84 4.66
N VAL A 145 -7.78 8.85 4.86
CA VAL A 145 -7.82 9.71 6.04
C VAL A 145 -9.25 9.70 6.59
N THR A 146 -9.42 9.69 7.91
CA THR A 146 -10.72 9.81 8.57
C THR A 146 -11.51 11.00 8.02
N VAL A 147 -12.81 10.82 7.88
CA VAL A 147 -13.67 11.76 7.13
C VAL A 147 -13.64 13.16 7.71
N ASP A 148 -13.69 13.27 9.04
CA ASP A 148 -13.71 14.52 9.82
C ASP A 148 -12.38 15.31 9.70
N LYS A 149 -11.26 14.61 9.48
CA LYS A 149 -9.91 15.22 9.39
C LYS A 149 -9.41 15.40 7.95
N ARG A 150 -10.26 15.14 6.95
CA ARG A 150 -9.89 15.37 5.54
C ARG A 150 -9.68 16.85 5.23
N GLY A 151 -8.69 17.13 4.38
CA GLY A 151 -8.33 18.49 3.98
C GLY A 151 -7.53 19.27 5.00
N MET A 152 -7.04 18.62 6.06
CA MET A 152 -6.18 19.21 7.10
C MET A 152 -4.68 18.93 6.91
N GLY A 153 -4.27 18.31 5.78
CA GLY A 153 -2.86 18.01 5.48
C GLY A 153 -2.41 16.59 5.77
N LEU A 154 -3.22 15.78 6.47
CA LEU A 154 -2.87 14.41 6.88
C LEU A 154 -2.54 13.47 5.72
N GLY A 155 -3.26 13.59 4.59
CA GLY A 155 -2.98 12.76 3.41
C GLY A 155 -1.58 13.00 2.85
N LEU A 156 -1.10 14.24 2.87
CA LEU A 156 0.26 14.59 2.44
C LEU A 156 1.30 14.11 3.47
N ALA A 157 1.03 14.28 4.76
CA ALA A 157 1.91 13.80 5.81
C ALA A 157 2.06 12.27 5.74
N MET A 158 0.94 11.54 5.56
CA MET A 158 0.95 10.09 5.40
C MET A 158 1.74 9.63 4.16
N LEU A 159 1.59 10.36 3.04
CA LEU A 159 2.34 10.10 1.81
C LEU A 159 3.85 10.25 2.03
N ARG A 160 4.27 11.31 2.71
CA ARG A 160 5.68 11.54 3.06
C ARG A 160 6.25 10.43 3.96
N GLY A 161 5.50 10.00 4.97
CA GLY A 161 5.91 8.88 5.81
C GLY A 161 6.08 7.58 5.02
N ALA A 162 5.16 7.28 4.10
CA ALA A 162 5.29 6.11 3.23
C ALA A 162 6.50 6.19 2.29
N GLU A 163 6.81 7.36 1.76
CA GLU A 163 8.02 7.57 0.94
C GLU A 163 9.31 7.46 1.76
N GLU A 164 9.29 7.91 3.00
CA GLU A 164 10.44 7.74 3.91
C GLU A 164 10.67 6.26 4.20
N PHE A 165 9.60 5.50 4.48
CA PHE A 165 9.71 4.05 4.60
C PHE A 165 10.27 3.40 3.33
N ALA A 166 9.77 3.79 2.15
CA ALA A 166 10.26 3.26 0.88
C ALA A 166 11.77 3.52 0.67
N ARG A 167 12.28 4.67 1.12
CA ARG A 167 13.73 4.95 1.08
C ARG A 167 14.53 4.01 1.98
N THR A 168 14.02 3.65 3.15
CA THR A 168 14.68 2.65 4.01
C THR A 168 14.72 1.28 3.33
N MET A 169 13.73 0.99 2.47
CA MET A 169 13.69 -0.20 1.62
C MET A 169 14.57 -0.09 0.36
N LYS A 170 15.33 1.01 0.19
CA LYS A 170 16.16 1.31 -0.99
C LYS A 170 15.34 1.34 -2.30
N ILE A 171 14.09 1.75 -2.21
CA ILE A 171 13.22 1.96 -3.37
C ILE A 171 13.50 3.34 -3.96
N GLU A 172 13.76 3.39 -5.25
CA GLU A 172 14.10 4.63 -5.96
C GLU A 172 12.87 5.32 -6.56
N GLU A 173 11.82 4.58 -6.89
CA GLU A 173 10.59 5.13 -7.46
C GLU A 173 9.34 4.60 -6.76
N MET A 174 8.42 5.51 -6.48
CA MET A 174 7.08 5.19 -6.00
C MET A 174 6.04 5.42 -7.09
N TRP A 175 5.11 4.49 -7.21
CA TRP A 175 4.04 4.48 -8.19
C TRP A 175 2.68 4.37 -7.49
N LEU A 176 1.64 4.86 -8.13
CA LEU A 176 0.25 4.75 -7.65
C LEU A 176 -0.73 4.89 -8.80
N HIS A 177 -1.95 4.38 -8.60
CA HIS A 177 -3.07 4.68 -9.47
C HIS A 177 -4.04 5.64 -8.80
N VAL A 178 -4.51 6.63 -9.53
CA VAL A 178 -5.55 7.55 -9.09
C VAL A 178 -6.68 7.64 -10.11
N ALA A 179 -7.93 7.54 -9.65
CA ALA A 179 -9.08 7.62 -10.54
C ALA A 179 -9.18 8.99 -11.20
N LEU A 180 -9.39 9.05 -12.52
CA LEU A 180 -9.54 10.29 -13.29
C LEU A 180 -10.62 11.21 -12.73
N LYS A 181 -11.68 10.64 -12.15
CA LYS A 181 -12.79 11.39 -11.54
C LYS A 181 -12.47 12.02 -10.16
N LYS A 182 -11.23 11.91 -9.67
CA LYS A 182 -10.79 12.48 -8.38
C LYS A 182 -9.78 13.63 -8.58
N PRO A 183 -10.15 14.77 -9.15
CA PRO A 183 -9.19 15.84 -9.50
C PRO A 183 -8.45 16.40 -8.28
N GLY A 184 -9.11 16.49 -7.12
CA GLY A 184 -8.45 16.94 -5.88
C GLY A 184 -7.36 16.00 -5.37
N VAL A 185 -7.51 14.68 -5.59
CA VAL A 185 -6.49 13.69 -5.24
C VAL A 185 -5.35 13.72 -6.26
N ILE A 186 -5.67 13.90 -7.54
CA ILE A 186 -4.66 14.09 -8.60
C ILE A 186 -3.80 15.32 -8.29
N ALA A 187 -4.44 16.44 -7.89
CA ALA A 187 -3.73 17.65 -7.52
C ALA A 187 -2.81 17.43 -6.31
N LEU A 188 -3.25 16.70 -5.28
CA LEU A 188 -2.40 16.35 -4.12
C LEU A 188 -1.11 15.64 -4.56
N TYR A 189 -1.20 14.67 -5.44
CA TYR A 189 -0.03 13.94 -5.91
C TYR A 189 0.87 14.80 -6.80
N ARG A 190 0.28 15.61 -7.72
CA ARG A 190 1.06 16.54 -8.55
C ARG A 190 1.81 17.58 -7.71
N ASP A 191 1.12 18.20 -6.75
CA ASP A 191 1.69 19.21 -5.86
C ASP A 191 2.83 18.60 -5.03
N HIS A 192 2.85 17.28 -4.88
CA HIS A 192 3.90 16.53 -4.19
C HIS A 192 4.95 15.92 -5.15
N GLY A 193 4.96 16.31 -6.40
CA GLY A 193 5.98 15.95 -7.38
C GLY A 193 5.76 14.62 -8.13
N TYR A 194 4.55 14.04 -8.05
CA TYR A 194 4.20 12.89 -8.89
C TYR A 194 3.87 13.34 -10.31
N GLY A 195 4.58 12.80 -11.28
CA GLY A 195 4.31 12.93 -12.71
C GLY A 195 3.39 11.83 -13.22
N VAL A 196 2.77 12.07 -14.39
CA VAL A 196 1.98 11.03 -15.08
C VAL A 196 2.93 10.06 -15.77
N GLY A 197 2.84 8.79 -15.41
CA GLY A 197 3.57 7.69 -16.04
C GLY A 197 2.76 6.98 -17.13
N GLY A 198 1.44 7.13 -17.10
CA GLY A 198 0.54 6.53 -18.08
C GLY A 198 -0.93 6.73 -17.75
N ILE A 199 -1.79 6.35 -18.69
CA ILE A 199 -3.25 6.31 -18.50
C ILE A 199 -3.69 4.85 -18.56
N ASP A 200 -4.26 4.36 -17.47
CA ASP A 200 -4.92 3.06 -17.43
C ASP A 200 -6.39 3.27 -17.80
N PRO A 201 -6.82 2.84 -18.99
CA PRO A 201 -8.22 3.04 -19.42
C PRO A 201 -9.21 2.24 -18.58
N GLY A 202 -8.72 1.24 -17.80
CA GLY A 202 -9.56 0.29 -17.13
C GLY A 202 -10.24 -0.68 -18.11
N LEU A 203 -10.96 -1.65 -17.58
CA LEU A 203 -11.74 -2.58 -18.41
C LEU A 203 -12.92 -1.82 -19.05
N LEU A 204 -13.03 -1.85 -20.38
CA LEU A 204 -14.10 -1.22 -21.20
C LEU A 204 -14.24 0.31 -21.01
N GLY A 205 -13.17 1.02 -20.65
CA GLY A 205 -13.21 2.47 -20.45
C GLY A 205 -13.92 2.94 -19.18
N TRP A 206 -14.48 2.03 -18.40
CA TRP A 206 -15.23 2.31 -17.19
C TRP A 206 -14.33 2.44 -15.99
N ARG A 207 -13.81 3.35 -15.50
CA ARG A 207 -12.94 3.55 -14.34
C ARG A 207 -11.49 3.87 -14.70
N GLY A 208 -11.29 4.67 -15.74
CA GLY A 208 -9.97 5.14 -16.10
C GLY A 208 -9.22 5.75 -14.92
N ARG A 209 -7.92 5.49 -14.87
CA ARG A 209 -6.99 5.95 -13.83
C ARG A 209 -5.77 6.57 -14.47
N LEU A 210 -5.13 7.47 -13.78
CA LEU A 210 -3.75 7.83 -14.04
C LEU A 210 -2.85 6.87 -13.27
N LEU A 211 -1.86 6.33 -13.94
CA LEU A 211 -0.68 5.78 -13.31
C LEU A 211 0.29 6.92 -13.11
N MET A 212 0.62 7.22 -11.86
CA MET A 212 1.52 8.32 -11.51
C MET A 212 2.76 7.79 -10.82
N LYS A 213 3.87 8.50 -10.99
CA LYS A 213 5.17 8.11 -10.42
C LYS A 213 5.94 9.29 -9.87
N ARG A 214 6.81 9.00 -8.91
CA ARG A 214 7.77 9.93 -8.35
C ARG A 214 9.09 9.21 -8.08
N LYS A 215 10.19 9.84 -8.43
CA LYS A 215 11.52 9.43 -7.98
C LYS A 215 11.74 9.94 -6.54
N LEU A 216 12.26 9.07 -5.66
CA LEU A 216 12.44 9.35 -4.23
C LEU A 216 13.79 9.98 -3.90
#